data_5a34a98cf8c62289ce8028e63121e125
#
_entry.id   5a34a98cf8c62289ce8028e63121e125
#
_cell.length_a   1.000
_cell.length_b   1.000
_cell.length_c   1.000
_cell.angle_alpha   90.00
_cell.angle_beta   90.00
_cell.angle_gamma   90.00
#
_symmetry.space_group_name_H-M   'P 1'
#
loop_
_entity.id
_entity.type
_entity.pdbx_description
1 polymer ?
#
loop_
_entity_poly.entity_id
_entity_poly.type
_entity_poly.pdbx_seq_one_letter_code
_entity_poly.pdbx_strand_id
1 'polypeptide(L)'
;MKVLKKLTVSNLAVVEKAEAKFAPGLNVLTGETGAGKSVLMGALGLVLGGRADASVVRDGAKEAEVEADFGETVIRRTVTREGRSRAWVNDESVSIAELKEFGRGLVDIHGPTANQKLMEESFQRETLDAFAGFRGLEVSKFSGLAVLAKYQSVFSELSELKSQVSCLMSSDGEDELDMLRFQVNELEEAELSEDDETIAERHAAAAHAEDIIENANAITEALGGDQSAAEILIQLQPRFREIAKHLPSAVGWAAEAEELTVKIQELSRTVADAASKMDVGEENLEELDRRLTLVNKLLRKYHVSDVSGLKSSLETKKAKLDALEHREDRIAELNAKIAVADKAVRKAGAELTKLRTAVAEKLSVSVTKELRDLGFLQAKFFVALEPIEPEAHGMDRVVYMFEPNPGEAARPLAAIASSGEIARVMLAIKCVEKVGRREGEKGRGEDVSPSPTLVFDEIDANIGGEVGKIVGEKMRAVARRHQVIAITHLPQSAVYGDRHLVVSKAVSGGRTRTRISEVEGEDRISEVARMLGGEKLTTVVRKHAEELLQLPR
;
A
#
# COMPACT_ATOMS: atom_id res chain seq x y z
N MET A 1 -7.55 -11.85 22.16
CA MET A 1 -6.28 -12.55 21.79
C MET A 1 -6.59 -13.41 20.57
N LYS A 2 -5.87 -13.22 19.48
CA LYS A 2 -5.93 -14.14 18.32
C LYS A 2 -5.07 -15.36 18.65
N VAL A 3 -5.68 -16.38 19.28
CA VAL A 3 -5.00 -17.64 19.63
C VAL A 3 -5.43 -18.73 18.67
N LEU A 4 -4.51 -19.62 18.31
CA LEU A 4 -4.83 -20.79 17.52
C LEU A 4 -5.70 -21.73 18.38
N LYS A 5 -6.94 -21.93 17.97
CA LYS A 5 -7.89 -22.83 18.66
C LYS A 5 -7.84 -24.25 18.10
N LYS A 6 -7.69 -24.37 16.77
CA LYS A 6 -7.74 -25.66 16.10
C LYS A 6 -6.87 -25.65 14.85
N LEU A 7 -6.17 -26.75 14.62
CA LEU A 7 -5.45 -27.04 13.39
C LEU A 7 -5.96 -28.37 12.82
N THR A 8 -6.52 -28.33 11.64
CA THR A 8 -7.00 -29.52 10.91
C THR A 8 -6.09 -29.77 9.71
N VAL A 9 -5.68 -30.99 9.54
CA VAL A 9 -4.80 -31.41 8.47
C VAL A 9 -5.41 -32.60 7.74
N SER A 10 -5.47 -32.53 6.42
CA SER A 10 -5.99 -33.60 5.57
C SER A 10 -5.02 -33.88 4.44
N ASN A 11 -4.66 -35.16 4.25
CA ASN A 11 -3.80 -35.67 3.17
C ASN A 11 -2.44 -34.97 3.05
N LEU A 12 -1.81 -34.63 4.16
CA LEU A 12 -0.50 -33.97 4.20
C LEU A 12 0.58 -34.96 4.59
N ALA A 13 1.56 -35.19 3.75
CA ALA A 13 2.66 -36.12 3.93
C ALA A 13 2.16 -37.52 4.39
N VAL A 14 2.53 -37.95 5.61
CA VAL A 14 2.08 -39.25 6.17
C VAL A 14 0.72 -39.19 6.86
N VAL A 15 0.15 -37.98 7.01
CA VAL A 15 -1.12 -37.77 7.74
C VAL A 15 -2.29 -37.84 6.76
N GLU A 16 -3.24 -38.76 7.00
CA GLU A 16 -4.48 -38.84 6.26
C GLU A 16 -5.47 -37.77 6.75
N LYS A 17 -5.73 -37.75 8.06
CA LYS A 17 -6.54 -36.75 8.73
C LYS A 17 -6.10 -36.63 10.18
N ALA A 18 -5.86 -35.41 10.65
CA ALA A 18 -5.56 -35.12 12.04
C ALA A 18 -6.17 -33.78 12.44
N GLU A 19 -6.58 -33.69 13.70
CA GLU A 19 -7.09 -32.48 14.32
C GLU A 19 -6.39 -32.28 15.65
N ALA A 20 -5.81 -31.07 15.84
CA ALA A 20 -5.23 -30.64 17.10
C ALA A 20 -6.00 -29.44 17.65
N LYS A 21 -6.46 -29.54 18.89
CA LYS A 21 -7.14 -28.45 19.61
C LYS A 21 -6.17 -27.86 20.62
N PHE A 22 -6.05 -26.55 20.62
CA PHE A 22 -5.16 -25.81 21.50
C PHE A 22 -5.94 -24.93 22.46
N ALA A 23 -5.34 -24.66 23.61
CA ALA A 23 -5.87 -23.74 24.62
C ALA A 23 -4.94 -22.54 24.81
N PRO A 24 -5.39 -21.43 25.40
CA PRO A 24 -4.49 -20.42 25.95
C PRO A 24 -3.49 -21.05 26.92
N GLY A 25 -2.31 -20.44 27.09
CA GLY A 25 -1.27 -20.99 27.94
C GLY A 25 -0.30 -21.90 27.20
N LEU A 26 0.35 -22.83 27.92
CA LEU A 26 1.35 -23.74 27.38
C LEU A 26 0.72 -25.06 26.91
N ASN A 27 0.72 -25.27 25.60
CA ASN A 27 0.36 -26.54 24.97
C ASN A 27 1.61 -27.33 24.65
N VAL A 28 1.71 -28.54 25.14
CA VAL A 28 2.85 -29.42 24.89
C VAL A 28 2.44 -30.56 23.96
N LEU A 29 3.25 -30.79 22.94
CA LEU A 29 3.11 -31.90 22.00
C LEU A 29 4.25 -32.92 22.24
N THR A 30 3.88 -34.15 22.58
CA THR A 30 4.81 -35.28 22.70
C THR A 30 4.44 -36.38 21.69
N GLY A 31 5.15 -37.48 21.71
CA GLY A 31 4.93 -38.64 20.86
C GLY A 31 6.23 -39.15 20.23
N GLU A 32 6.14 -40.28 19.56
CA GLU A 32 7.28 -40.95 18.94
C GLU A 32 7.92 -40.14 17.82
N THR A 33 9.22 -40.32 17.59
CA THR A 33 9.92 -39.76 16.43
C THR A 33 9.29 -40.24 15.13
N GLY A 34 9.02 -39.32 14.19
CA GLY A 34 8.35 -39.64 12.94
C GLY A 34 6.84 -39.88 13.04
N ALA A 35 6.20 -39.68 14.21
CA ALA A 35 4.75 -39.85 14.40
C ALA A 35 3.90 -38.75 13.75
N GLY A 36 4.51 -37.70 13.21
CA GLY A 36 3.78 -36.60 12.55
C GLY A 36 3.89 -35.24 13.25
N LYS A 37 4.72 -35.11 14.31
CA LYS A 37 4.98 -33.81 14.97
C LYS A 37 5.49 -32.77 13.98
N SER A 38 6.52 -33.11 13.19
CA SER A 38 7.06 -32.24 12.13
C SER A 38 6.06 -31.96 11.02
N VAL A 39 5.09 -32.87 10.78
CA VAL A 39 4.02 -32.65 9.79
C VAL A 39 3.05 -31.56 10.28
N LEU A 40 2.76 -31.51 11.59
CA LEU A 40 1.95 -30.44 12.17
C LEU A 40 2.64 -29.08 12.06
N MET A 41 3.98 -29.07 12.26
CA MET A 41 4.77 -27.85 12.05
C MET A 41 4.78 -27.42 10.58
N GLY A 42 4.96 -28.39 9.67
CA GLY A 42 4.84 -28.12 8.23
C GLY A 42 3.45 -27.61 7.84
N ALA A 43 2.39 -28.19 8.41
CA ALA A 43 1.01 -27.75 8.19
C ALA A 43 0.79 -26.29 8.67
N LEU A 44 1.29 -25.96 9.87
CA LEU A 44 1.22 -24.61 10.39
C LEU A 44 2.01 -23.64 9.51
N GLY A 45 3.22 -23.99 9.09
CA GLY A 45 4.00 -23.21 8.14
C GLY A 45 3.29 -23.00 6.79
N LEU A 46 2.62 -24.04 6.29
CA LEU A 46 1.84 -23.96 5.05
C LEU A 46 0.69 -22.96 5.16
N VAL A 47 -0.12 -23.06 6.21
CA VAL A 47 -1.30 -22.21 6.39
C VAL A 47 -0.92 -20.75 6.65
N LEU A 48 0.32 -20.49 7.06
CA LEU A 48 0.88 -19.15 7.26
C LEU A 48 1.60 -18.58 6.02
N GLY A 49 1.40 -19.18 4.83
CA GLY A 49 1.98 -18.68 3.59
C GLY A 49 3.38 -19.23 3.26
N GLY A 50 3.86 -20.24 3.98
CA GLY A 50 5.12 -20.92 3.69
C GLY A 50 5.14 -21.58 2.30
N ARG A 51 6.34 -21.87 1.79
CA ARG A 51 6.50 -22.53 0.48
C ARG A 51 5.88 -23.92 0.50
N ALA A 52 5.16 -24.26 -0.57
CA ALA A 52 4.57 -25.58 -0.77
C ALA A 52 4.95 -26.12 -2.16
N ASP A 53 5.20 -27.40 -2.25
CA ASP A 53 5.39 -28.12 -3.49
C ASP A 53 4.52 -29.41 -3.50
N ALA A 54 4.51 -30.12 -4.61
CA ALA A 54 3.71 -31.33 -4.78
C ALA A 54 4.06 -32.45 -3.77
N SER A 55 5.28 -32.45 -3.21
CA SER A 55 5.76 -33.48 -2.29
C SER A 55 5.05 -33.48 -0.94
N VAL A 56 4.39 -32.36 -0.59
CA VAL A 56 3.60 -32.27 0.66
C VAL A 56 2.29 -33.06 0.58
N VAL A 57 1.82 -33.40 -0.64
CA VAL A 57 0.58 -34.14 -0.85
C VAL A 57 0.81 -35.62 -0.58
N ARG A 58 -0.02 -36.21 0.27
CA ARG A 58 0.05 -37.64 0.61
C ARG A 58 -0.07 -38.50 -0.62
N ASP A 59 0.71 -39.58 -0.67
CA ASP A 59 0.64 -40.58 -1.77
C ASP A 59 -0.75 -41.18 -1.91
N GLY A 60 -1.28 -41.12 -3.15
CA GLY A 60 -2.63 -41.57 -3.50
C GLY A 60 -3.72 -40.51 -3.30
N ALA A 61 -3.43 -39.37 -2.69
CA ALA A 61 -4.36 -38.23 -2.59
C ALA A 61 -4.25 -37.29 -3.80
N LYS A 62 -5.33 -36.59 -4.13
CA LYS A 62 -5.35 -35.55 -5.18
C LYS A 62 -4.82 -34.21 -4.66
N GLU A 63 -5.13 -33.90 -3.42
CA GLU A 63 -4.75 -32.64 -2.77
C GLU A 63 -4.55 -32.84 -1.28
N ALA A 64 -3.76 -31.94 -0.68
CA ALA A 64 -3.61 -31.75 0.74
C ALA A 64 -4.35 -30.48 1.15
N GLU A 65 -4.97 -30.50 2.33
CA GLU A 65 -5.66 -29.36 2.91
C GLU A 65 -5.23 -29.13 4.35
N VAL A 66 -5.00 -27.87 4.69
CA VAL A 66 -4.72 -27.42 6.06
C VAL A 66 -5.67 -26.26 6.39
N GLU A 67 -6.30 -26.34 7.56
CA GLU A 67 -7.15 -25.31 8.11
C GLU A 67 -6.70 -24.95 9.53
N ALA A 68 -6.54 -23.65 9.79
CA ALA A 68 -6.21 -23.11 11.11
C ALA A 68 -7.30 -22.13 11.57
N ASP A 69 -7.90 -22.41 12.71
CA ASP A 69 -8.96 -21.60 13.34
C ASP A 69 -8.35 -20.78 14.49
N PHE A 70 -8.37 -19.46 14.34
CA PHE A 70 -7.94 -18.48 15.35
C PHE A 70 -9.15 -17.80 16.04
N GLY A 71 -10.35 -18.36 15.90
CA GLY A 71 -11.60 -17.87 16.46
C GLY A 71 -12.34 -16.95 15.50
N GLU A 72 -11.95 -15.70 15.40
CA GLU A 72 -12.55 -14.74 14.44
C GLU A 72 -11.97 -14.88 13.03
N THR A 73 -10.88 -15.60 12.89
CA THR A 73 -10.16 -15.78 11.62
C THR A 73 -9.93 -17.25 11.38
N VAL A 74 -10.41 -17.75 10.26
CA VAL A 74 -10.14 -19.10 9.77
C VAL A 74 -9.30 -19.00 8.51
N ILE A 75 -8.16 -19.68 8.51
CA ILE A 75 -7.26 -19.74 7.35
C ILE A 75 -7.29 -21.15 6.80
N ARG A 76 -7.54 -21.29 5.51
CA ARG A 76 -7.53 -22.56 4.81
C ARG A 76 -6.59 -22.50 3.63
N ARG A 77 -5.81 -23.57 3.43
CA ARG A 77 -4.92 -23.70 2.28
C ARG A 77 -4.99 -25.10 1.69
N THR A 78 -5.07 -25.18 0.36
CA THR A 78 -4.98 -26.43 -0.38
C THR A 78 -3.76 -26.44 -1.29
N VAL A 79 -3.17 -27.62 -1.47
CA VAL A 79 -2.05 -27.86 -2.40
C VAL A 79 -2.39 -29.11 -3.20
N THR A 80 -2.41 -29.01 -4.52
CA THR A 80 -2.69 -30.16 -5.40
C THR A 80 -1.42 -30.92 -5.75
N ARG A 81 -1.56 -32.13 -6.25
CA ARG A 81 -0.44 -32.97 -6.68
C ARG A 81 0.33 -32.39 -7.89
N GLU A 82 -0.27 -31.48 -8.63
CA GLU A 82 0.37 -30.70 -9.70
C GLU A 82 1.12 -29.47 -9.19
N GLY A 83 1.18 -29.27 -7.87
CA GLY A 83 1.86 -28.14 -7.23
C GLY A 83 1.07 -26.83 -7.22
N ARG A 84 -0.20 -26.83 -7.64
CA ARG A 84 -1.06 -25.64 -7.54
C ARG A 84 -1.48 -25.43 -6.09
N SER A 85 -1.40 -24.19 -5.62
CA SER A 85 -1.78 -23.82 -4.26
C SER A 85 -2.83 -22.72 -4.24
N ARG A 86 -3.85 -22.88 -3.37
CA ARG A 86 -4.91 -21.89 -3.16
C ARG A 86 -5.05 -21.62 -1.67
N ALA A 87 -5.38 -20.39 -1.31
CA ALA A 87 -5.55 -19.96 0.07
C ALA A 87 -6.81 -19.14 0.25
N TRP A 88 -7.38 -19.23 1.46
CA TRP A 88 -8.56 -18.47 1.86
C TRP A 88 -8.39 -17.98 3.29
N VAL A 89 -8.89 -16.77 3.55
CA VAL A 89 -9.05 -16.18 4.87
C VAL A 89 -10.52 -15.85 5.05
N ASN A 90 -11.19 -16.46 6.03
CA ASN A 90 -12.64 -16.35 6.25
C ASN A 90 -13.45 -16.60 4.96
N ASP A 91 -13.09 -17.68 4.22
CA ASP A 91 -13.67 -18.08 2.93
C ASP A 91 -13.43 -17.12 1.75
N GLU A 92 -12.75 -15.99 1.93
CA GLU A 92 -12.31 -15.12 0.86
C GLU A 92 -10.97 -15.63 0.29
N SER A 93 -10.88 -15.74 -1.04
CA SER A 93 -9.66 -16.20 -1.72
C SER A 93 -8.60 -15.10 -1.67
N VAL A 94 -7.39 -15.46 -1.21
CA VAL A 94 -6.25 -14.55 -1.09
C VAL A 94 -5.03 -15.09 -1.84
N SER A 95 -4.14 -14.21 -2.27
CA SER A 95 -2.83 -14.60 -2.80
C SER A 95 -1.92 -15.17 -1.71
N ILE A 96 -0.92 -15.95 -2.09
CA ILE A 96 0.07 -16.49 -1.13
C ILE A 96 0.91 -15.36 -0.49
N ALA A 97 1.13 -14.25 -1.21
CA ALA A 97 1.84 -13.10 -0.68
C ALA A 97 1.02 -12.38 0.42
N GLU A 98 -0.25 -12.14 0.19
CA GLU A 98 -1.19 -11.59 1.18
C GLU A 98 -1.33 -12.52 2.39
N LEU A 99 -1.46 -13.85 2.15
CA LEU A 99 -1.51 -14.84 3.22
C LEU A 99 -0.24 -14.79 4.08
N LYS A 100 0.93 -14.67 3.48
CA LYS A 100 2.23 -14.59 4.19
C LYS A 100 2.31 -13.36 5.07
N GLU A 101 1.86 -12.22 4.55
CA GLU A 101 1.83 -10.97 5.31
C GLU A 101 0.84 -11.06 6.48
N PHE A 102 -0.36 -11.56 6.23
CA PHE A 102 -1.38 -11.77 7.24
C PHE A 102 -0.92 -12.76 8.33
N GLY A 103 -0.28 -13.85 7.94
CA GLY A 103 0.21 -14.90 8.84
C GLY A 103 1.33 -14.45 9.77
N ARG A 104 2.15 -13.46 9.36
CA ARG A 104 3.25 -12.90 10.17
C ARG A 104 2.80 -12.39 11.54
N GLY A 105 1.58 -11.85 11.64
CA GLY A 105 1.03 -11.33 12.89
C GLY A 105 0.36 -12.38 13.78
N LEU A 106 0.11 -13.60 13.30
CA LEU A 106 -0.67 -14.62 14.02
C LEU A 106 0.19 -15.63 14.79
N VAL A 107 1.26 -16.09 14.17
CA VAL A 107 2.11 -17.16 14.75
C VAL A 107 3.57 -16.84 14.51
N ASP A 108 4.39 -17.09 15.51
CA ASP A 108 5.85 -16.99 15.45
C ASP A 108 6.44 -18.37 15.70
N ILE A 109 7.01 -18.98 14.66
CA ILE A 109 7.51 -20.37 14.70
C ILE A 109 9.02 -20.36 14.86
N HIS A 110 9.51 -21.10 15.87
CA HIS A 110 10.92 -21.26 16.20
C HIS A 110 11.29 -22.73 16.11
N GLY A 111 11.95 -23.13 15.04
CA GLY A 111 12.34 -24.51 14.76
C GLY A 111 13.26 -24.61 13.54
N PRO A 112 13.69 -25.81 13.14
CA PRO A 112 14.72 -26.05 12.11
C PRO A 112 14.46 -25.37 10.76
N THR A 113 13.20 -25.19 10.40
CA THR A 113 12.78 -24.65 9.08
C THR A 113 12.19 -23.24 9.13
N ALA A 114 12.06 -22.62 10.31
CA ALA A 114 11.23 -21.43 10.49
C ALA A 114 11.86 -20.26 11.29
N ASN A 115 13.16 -20.33 11.59
CA ASN A 115 13.86 -19.29 12.39
C ASN A 115 14.11 -17.96 11.63
N GLN A 116 13.37 -17.70 10.53
CA GLN A 116 13.68 -16.57 9.66
C GLN A 116 13.49 -15.20 10.32
N LYS A 117 12.48 -15.03 11.19
CA LYS A 117 12.19 -13.71 11.79
C LYS A 117 13.33 -13.20 12.70
N LEU A 118 13.88 -14.04 13.56
CA LEU A 118 14.98 -13.63 14.45
C LEU A 118 16.23 -13.21 13.68
N MET A 119 16.37 -13.68 12.43
CA MET A 119 17.49 -13.36 11.54
C MET A 119 17.24 -12.08 10.75
N GLU A 120 16.00 -11.59 10.70
CA GLU A 120 15.65 -10.35 10.01
C GLU A 120 16.09 -9.13 10.83
N GLU A 121 16.88 -8.26 10.24
CA GLU A 121 17.36 -7.02 10.87
C GLU A 121 16.20 -6.11 11.31
N SER A 122 15.13 -6.07 10.54
CA SER A 122 13.89 -5.36 10.88
C SER A 122 13.30 -5.84 12.21
N PHE A 123 13.20 -7.16 12.39
CA PHE A 123 12.69 -7.76 13.62
C PHE A 123 13.60 -7.48 14.82
N GLN A 124 14.93 -7.59 14.65
CA GLN A 124 15.90 -7.31 15.70
C GLN A 124 15.81 -5.85 16.15
N ARG A 125 15.71 -4.91 15.21
CA ARG A 125 15.52 -3.48 15.48
C ARG A 125 14.19 -3.21 16.18
N GLU A 126 13.09 -3.73 15.66
CA GLU A 126 11.76 -3.55 16.23
C GLU A 126 11.69 -4.08 17.67
N THR A 127 12.32 -5.24 17.94
CA THR A 127 12.42 -5.82 19.27
C THR A 127 13.22 -4.91 20.22
N LEU A 128 14.34 -4.35 19.76
CA LEU A 128 15.13 -3.40 20.53
C LEU A 128 14.34 -2.11 20.83
N ASP A 129 13.68 -1.56 19.81
CA ASP A 129 12.89 -0.33 19.93
C ASP A 129 11.65 -0.54 20.83
N ALA A 130 11.01 -1.72 20.76
CA ALA A 130 9.93 -2.09 21.67
C ALA A 130 10.41 -2.22 23.12
N PHE A 131 11.60 -2.78 23.34
CA PHE A 131 12.22 -2.88 24.66
C PHE A 131 12.55 -1.48 25.23
N ALA A 132 12.94 -0.53 24.38
CA ALA A 132 13.11 0.90 24.75
C ALA A 132 11.83 1.59 25.19
N GLY A 133 10.68 1.16 24.66
CA GLY A 133 9.34 1.70 24.99
C GLY A 133 8.75 1.17 26.29
N PHE A 134 9.28 0.09 26.86
CA PHE A 134 8.78 -0.48 28.10
C PHE A 134 9.06 0.46 29.30
N ARG A 135 7.98 0.98 29.93
CA ARG A 135 8.03 1.72 31.17
C ARG A 135 8.67 0.86 32.27
N GLY A 136 9.84 1.23 32.72
CA GLY A 136 10.55 0.51 33.79
C GLY A 136 12.06 0.51 33.63
N LEU A 137 12.56 0.76 32.44
CA LEU A 137 13.95 1.11 32.22
C LEU A 137 14.07 2.63 32.30
N GLU A 138 14.59 3.16 33.40
CA GLU A 138 14.97 4.58 33.55
C GLU A 138 16.14 4.91 32.63
N VAL A 139 15.91 4.89 31.30
CA VAL A 139 16.95 5.21 30.32
C VAL A 139 16.86 6.69 29.89
N SER A 140 15.66 7.26 29.88
CA SER A 140 15.46 8.70 29.68
C SER A 140 14.07 9.15 30.16
N LYS A 141 13.90 10.49 30.38
CA LYS A 141 12.61 11.11 30.70
C LYS A 141 11.59 11.05 29.56
N PHE A 142 11.97 10.54 28.38
CA PHE A 142 11.13 10.40 27.18
C PHE A 142 10.96 8.91 26.86
N SER A 143 9.76 8.52 26.40
CA SER A 143 9.54 7.17 25.89
C SER A 143 10.35 6.98 24.59
N GLY A 144 10.95 5.81 24.39
CA GLY A 144 11.71 5.51 23.16
C GLY A 144 10.92 5.70 21.89
N LEU A 145 9.60 5.44 21.94
CA LEU A 145 8.66 5.69 20.84
C LEU A 145 8.58 7.17 20.45
N ALA A 146 8.66 8.10 21.42
CA ALA A 146 8.63 9.54 21.11
C ALA A 146 9.91 10.01 20.39
N VAL A 147 11.06 9.43 20.73
CA VAL A 147 12.34 9.74 20.06
C VAL A 147 12.34 9.20 18.64
N LEU A 148 11.85 7.98 18.42
CA LEU A 148 11.71 7.39 17.09
C LEU A 148 10.71 8.20 16.22
N ALA A 149 9.54 8.55 16.76
CA ALA A 149 8.54 9.36 16.04
C ALA A 149 9.09 10.75 15.64
N LYS A 150 9.87 11.39 16.53
CA LYS A 150 10.56 12.65 16.22
C LYS A 150 11.55 12.48 15.06
N TYR A 151 12.35 11.41 15.08
CA TYR A 151 13.27 11.10 13.98
C TYR A 151 12.53 10.89 12.66
N GLN A 152 11.47 10.07 12.67
CA GLN A 152 10.67 9.78 11.48
C GLN A 152 10.03 11.03 10.86
N SER A 153 9.57 11.97 11.70
CA SER A 153 9.00 13.24 11.23
C SER A 153 10.03 14.07 10.46
N VAL A 154 11.23 14.26 11.01
CA VAL A 154 12.28 15.06 10.33
C VAL A 154 12.87 14.33 9.12
N PHE A 155 12.90 12.99 9.13
CA PHE A 155 13.33 12.20 7.98
C PHE A 155 12.33 12.27 6.83
N SER A 156 11.02 12.24 7.12
CA SER A 156 9.96 12.40 6.12
C SER A 156 10.07 13.75 5.41
N GLU A 157 10.30 14.85 6.16
CA GLU A 157 10.53 16.18 5.61
C GLU A 157 11.75 16.22 4.67
N LEU A 158 12.88 15.63 5.09
CA LEU A 158 14.08 15.52 4.25
C LEU A 158 13.81 14.72 2.97
N SER A 159 13.10 13.61 3.08
CA SER A 159 12.76 12.74 1.95
C SER A 159 11.87 13.44 0.95
N GLU A 160 10.90 14.23 1.42
CA GLU A 160 10.01 15.02 0.58
C GLU A 160 10.78 16.11 -0.19
N LEU A 161 11.66 16.86 0.49
CA LEU A 161 12.51 17.86 -0.15
C LEU A 161 13.43 17.25 -1.23
N LYS A 162 14.03 16.11 -0.96
CA LYS A 162 14.85 15.39 -1.95
C LYS A 162 14.03 14.91 -3.15
N SER A 163 12.80 14.44 -2.92
CA SER A 163 11.87 14.05 -3.99
C SER A 163 11.50 15.23 -4.88
N GLN A 164 11.25 16.43 -4.31
CA GLN A 164 10.96 17.65 -5.05
C GLN A 164 12.14 18.03 -5.98
N VAL A 165 13.36 17.99 -5.47
CA VAL A 165 14.56 18.26 -6.30
C VAL A 165 14.70 17.22 -7.41
N SER A 166 14.52 15.93 -7.11
CA SER A 166 14.59 14.86 -8.12
C SER A 166 13.55 15.04 -9.23
N CYS A 167 12.33 15.43 -8.87
CA CYS A 167 11.26 15.72 -9.83
C CYS A 167 11.64 16.92 -10.74
N LEU A 168 12.19 17.98 -10.16
CA LEU A 168 12.67 19.12 -10.93
C LEU A 168 13.84 18.75 -11.85
N MET A 169 14.72 17.86 -11.47
CA MET A 169 15.88 17.43 -12.27
C MET A 169 15.55 16.45 -13.39
N SER A 170 14.44 15.75 -13.33
CA SER A 170 14.07 14.70 -14.31
C SER A 170 13.34 15.20 -15.56
N SER A 171 12.99 16.49 -15.67
CA SER A 171 12.38 17.07 -16.87
C SER A 171 13.43 17.47 -17.88
N ASP A 172 13.32 17.03 -19.15
CA ASP A 172 14.14 17.45 -20.32
C ASP A 172 13.85 18.92 -20.61
N GLY A 173 14.60 19.83 -19.95
CA GLY A 173 14.15 21.20 -19.74
C GLY A 173 14.39 22.19 -20.88
N GLU A 174 15.41 22.05 -21.74
CA GLU A 174 15.73 23.10 -22.72
C GLU A 174 14.77 23.13 -23.93
N ASP A 175 14.50 21.99 -24.52
CA ASP A 175 13.56 21.90 -25.66
C ASP A 175 12.10 22.24 -25.23
N GLU A 176 11.69 21.86 -24.03
CA GLU A 176 10.37 22.19 -23.48
C GLU A 176 10.25 23.69 -23.16
N LEU A 177 11.31 24.30 -22.66
CA LEU A 177 11.37 25.72 -22.33
C LEU A 177 11.24 26.59 -23.59
N ASP A 178 11.99 26.27 -24.66
CA ASP A 178 11.93 26.99 -25.93
C ASP A 178 10.58 26.84 -26.61
N MET A 179 10.00 25.64 -26.54
CA MET A 179 8.66 25.39 -27.06
C MET A 179 7.58 26.16 -26.26
N LEU A 180 7.68 26.21 -24.94
CA LEU A 180 6.75 26.98 -24.12
C LEU A 180 6.89 28.48 -24.34
N ARG A 181 8.09 29.01 -24.45
CA ARG A 181 8.33 30.43 -24.82
C ARG A 181 7.65 30.79 -26.12
N PHE A 182 7.86 29.96 -27.15
CA PHE A 182 7.23 30.19 -28.45
C PHE A 182 5.70 30.17 -28.34
N GLN A 183 5.12 29.22 -27.61
CA GLN A 183 3.67 29.09 -27.45
C GLN A 183 3.04 30.22 -26.63
N VAL A 184 3.73 30.67 -25.58
CA VAL A 184 3.29 31.83 -24.78
C VAL A 184 3.32 33.09 -25.64
N ASN A 185 4.44 33.38 -26.33
CA ASN A 185 4.54 34.54 -27.19
C ASN A 185 3.49 34.55 -28.30
N GLU A 186 3.24 33.41 -28.96
CA GLU A 186 2.20 33.32 -30.00
C GLU A 186 0.80 33.65 -29.49
N LEU A 187 0.47 33.16 -28.28
CA LEU A 187 -0.84 33.44 -27.68
C LEU A 187 -0.94 34.85 -27.09
N GLU A 188 0.16 35.46 -26.64
CA GLU A 188 0.21 36.86 -26.20
C GLU A 188 0.11 37.82 -27.38
N GLU A 189 0.86 37.57 -28.45
CA GLU A 189 0.81 38.37 -29.70
C GLU A 189 -0.58 38.30 -30.36
N ALA A 190 -1.33 37.26 -30.09
CA ALA A 190 -2.70 37.15 -30.57
C ALA A 190 -3.67 38.13 -29.90
N GLU A 191 -3.32 38.76 -28.77
CA GLU A 191 -4.10 39.75 -28.03
C GLU A 191 -5.60 39.36 -27.92
N LEU A 192 -5.85 38.12 -27.43
CA LEU A 192 -7.19 37.56 -27.33
C LEU A 192 -8.09 38.38 -26.40
N SER A 193 -9.16 38.92 -26.95
CA SER A 193 -10.16 39.76 -26.25
C SER A 193 -11.44 38.98 -25.92
N GLU A 194 -12.38 39.60 -25.23
CA GLU A 194 -13.74 39.07 -25.06
C GLU A 194 -14.55 39.15 -26.37
N ASP A 195 -14.25 40.12 -27.21
CA ASP A 195 -14.90 40.29 -28.51
C ASP A 195 -14.64 39.13 -29.47
N ASP A 196 -13.53 38.40 -29.28
CA ASP A 196 -13.21 37.22 -30.08
C ASP A 196 -14.14 36.03 -29.81
N GLU A 197 -14.86 36.01 -28.69
CA GLU A 197 -15.86 34.97 -28.40
C GLU A 197 -17.07 35.05 -29.35
N THR A 198 -17.41 36.27 -29.82
CA THR A 198 -18.54 36.53 -30.73
C THR A 198 -18.09 36.82 -32.17
N ILE A 199 -16.80 36.67 -32.47
CA ILE A 199 -16.22 37.03 -33.77
C ILE A 199 -16.89 36.32 -34.96
N ALA A 200 -17.26 35.04 -34.80
CA ALA A 200 -17.94 34.25 -35.83
C ALA A 200 -19.35 34.78 -36.12
N GLU A 201 -20.08 35.20 -35.08
CA GLU A 201 -21.43 35.78 -35.20
C GLU A 201 -21.35 37.18 -35.85
N ARG A 202 -20.38 38.00 -35.45
CA ARG A 202 -20.14 39.34 -36.00
C ARG A 202 -19.75 39.29 -37.47
N HIS A 203 -18.85 38.37 -37.86
CA HIS A 203 -18.46 38.14 -39.25
C HIS A 203 -19.65 37.71 -40.09
N ALA A 204 -20.49 36.75 -39.64
CA ALA A 204 -21.68 36.31 -40.36
C ALA A 204 -22.71 37.44 -40.53
N ALA A 205 -22.93 38.26 -39.49
CA ALA A 205 -23.81 39.40 -39.55
C ALA A 205 -23.32 40.48 -40.54
N ALA A 206 -22.02 40.80 -40.57
CA ALA A 206 -21.43 41.74 -41.51
C ALA A 206 -21.51 41.25 -42.96
N ALA A 207 -21.21 39.98 -43.23
CA ALA A 207 -21.32 39.37 -44.54
C ALA A 207 -22.78 39.40 -45.09
N HIS A 208 -23.76 39.12 -44.22
CA HIS A 208 -25.17 39.20 -44.60
C HIS A 208 -25.62 40.64 -44.83
N ALA A 209 -25.11 41.61 -44.09
CA ALA A 209 -25.45 43.02 -44.30
C ALA A 209 -24.89 43.52 -45.63
N GLU A 210 -23.69 43.15 -46.04
CA GLU A 210 -23.09 43.49 -47.32
C GLU A 210 -23.90 42.93 -48.51
N ASP A 211 -24.24 41.62 -48.43
CA ASP A 211 -25.11 40.97 -49.44
C ASP A 211 -26.49 41.69 -49.59
N ILE A 212 -27.10 42.11 -48.48
CA ILE A 212 -28.37 42.78 -48.49
C ILE A 212 -28.24 44.20 -49.12
N ILE A 213 -27.20 44.95 -48.78
CA ILE A 213 -26.93 46.28 -49.32
C ILE A 213 -26.66 46.21 -50.83
N GLU A 214 -25.83 45.23 -51.28
CA GLU A 214 -25.56 45.01 -52.69
C GLU A 214 -26.85 44.72 -53.47
N ASN A 215 -27.68 43.79 -53.00
CA ASN A 215 -28.95 43.45 -53.62
C ASN A 215 -29.93 44.62 -53.57
N ALA A 216 -30.02 45.36 -52.47
CA ALA A 216 -30.89 46.52 -52.35
C ALA A 216 -30.49 47.66 -53.32
N ASN A 217 -29.16 47.89 -53.46
CA ASN A 217 -28.67 48.88 -54.44
C ASN A 217 -29.01 48.47 -55.88
N ALA A 218 -28.85 47.21 -56.24
CA ALA A 218 -29.22 46.68 -57.55
C ALA A 218 -30.72 46.83 -57.84
N ILE A 219 -31.57 46.56 -56.84
CA ILE A 219 -33.04 46.76 -56.96
C ILE A 219 -33.34 48.22 -57.08
N THR A 220 -32.77 49.10 -56.30
CA THR A 220 -32.99 50.54 -56.32
C THR A 220 -32.59 51.12 -57.65
N GLU A 221 -31.45 50.72 -58.21
CA GLU A 221 -31.02 51.15 -59.55
C GLU A 221 -31.95 50.67 -60.67
N ALA A 222 -32.37 49.40 -60.61
CA ALA A 222 -33.30 48.83 -61.60
C ALA A 222 -34.70 49.48 -61.58
N LEU A 223 -35.18 49.91 -60.41
CA LEU A 223 -36.48 50.50 -60.24
C LEU A 223 -36.48 52.01 -60.43
N GLY A 224 -35.46 52.75 -59.98
CA GLY A 224 -35.47 54.22 -59.89
C GLY A 224 -34.25 54.93 -60.49
N GLY A 225 -33.20 54.21 -60.97
CA GLY A 225 -32.01 54.77 -61.62
C GLY A 225 -32.21 55.16 -63.07
N ASP A 226 -31.09 55.38 -63.78
CA ASP A 226 -31.13 55.68 -65.24
C ASP A 226 -31.60 54.46 -66.03
N GLN A 227 -32.53 54.69 -66.99
CA GLN A 227 -33.21 53.63 -67.77
C GLN A 227 -34.00 52.63 -66.92
N SER A 228 -34.39 53.02 -65.75
CA SER A 228 -35.16 52.19 -64.81
C SER A 228 -36.59 51.94 -65.24
N ALA A 229 -37.25 51.01 -64.54
CA ALA A 229 -38.69 50.72 -64.80
C ALA A 229 -39.58 51.94 -64.63
N ALA A 230 -39.30 52.84 -63.66
CA ALA A 230 -40.02 54.06 -63.45
C ALA A 230 -39.82 55.03 -64.62
N GLU A 231 -38.59 55.22 -65.08
CA GLU A 231 -38.24 56.09 -66.17
C GLU A 231 -38.88 55.61 -67.48
N ILE A 232 -38.81 54.33 -67.77
CA ILE A 232 -39.46 53.72 -68.96
C ILE A 232 -40.98 54.00 -68.97
N LEU A 233 -41.63 53.82 -67.83
CA LEU A 233 -43.07 54.10 -67.72
C LEU A 233 -43.39 55.59 -67.90
N ILE A 234 -42.55 56.49 -67.37
CA ILE A 234 -42.67 57.93 -67.57
C ILE A 234 -42.56 58.26 -69.06
N GLN A 235 -41.58 57.71 -69.76
CA GLN A 235 -41.39 57.92 -71.21
C GLN A 235 -42.52 57.34 -72.02
N LEU A 236 -43.24 56.36 -71.60
CA LEU A 236 -44.41 55.77 -72.29
C LEU A 236 -45.72 56.50 -72.01
N GLN A 237 -45.79 57.27 -70.91
CA GLN A 237 -47.04 58.02 -70.59
C GLN A 237 -47.61 58.85 -71.70
N PRO A 238 -46.83 59.63 -72.50
CA PRO A 238 -47.36 60.37 -73.61
C PRO A 238 -48.04 59.47 -74.66
N ARG A 239 -47.49 58.28 -74.88
CA ARG A 239 -48.05 57.29 -75.82
C ARG A 239 -49.39 56.71 -75.33
N PHE A 240 -49.49 56.41 -74.02
CA PHE A 240 -50.74 55.97 -73.41
C PHE A 240 -51.83 57.05 -73.50
N ARG A 241 -51.50 58.34 -73.29
CA ARG A 241 -52.41 59.46 -73.42
C ARG A 241 -52.86 59.67 -74.86
N GLU A 242 -51.95 59.44 -75.85
CA GLU A 242 -52.27 59.55 -77.24
C GLU A 242 -53.25 58.44 -77.69
N ILE A 243 -53.07 57.24 -77.31
CA ILE A 243 -53.97 56.10 -77.55
C ILE A 243 -55.33 56.35 -76.89
N ALA A 244 -55.39 56.89 -75.66
CA ALA A 244 -56.60 57.18 -74.91
C ALA A 244 -57.48 58.21 -75.61
N LYS A 245 -56.93 59.13 -76.48
CA LYS A 245 -57.72 60.09 -77.30
C LYS A 245 -58.56 59.40 -78.36
N HIS A 246 -58.09 58.24 -78.86
CA HIS A 246 -58.74 57.56 -79.99
C HIS A 246 -59.44 56.25 -79.60
N LEU A 247 -59.15 55.73 -78.41
CA LEU A 247 -59.72 54.47 -77.92
C LEU A 247 -60.31 54.64 -76.52
N PRO A 248 -61.65 54.72 -76.35
CA PRO A 248 -62.29 54.95 -75.06
C PRO A 248 -61.94 53.90 -73.97
N SER A 249 -61.73 52.68 -74.37
CA SER A 249 -61.33 51.59 -73.47
C SER A 249 -59.88 51.73 -72.93
N ALA A 250 -59.05 52.59 -73.54
CA ALA A 250 -57.69 52.83 -73.15
C ALA A 250 -57.50 53.99 -72.13
N VAL A 251 -58.61 54.70 -71.80
CA VAL A 251 -58.53 55.79 -70.80
C VAL A 251 -58.04 55.35 -69.47
N GLY A 252 -58.35 54.12 -69.01
CA GLY A 252 -57.86 53.54 -67.77
C GLY A 252 -56.37 53.19 -67.78
N TRP A 253 -55.78 52.89 -68.97
CA TRP A 253 -54.40 52.48 -69.10
C TRP A 253 -53.40 53.61 -68.76
N ALA A 254 -53.70 54.85 -69.11
CA ALA A 254 -52.88 56.01 -68.79
C ALA A 254 -52.85 56.27 -67.25
N ALA A 255 -54.02 56.15 -66.61
CA ALA A 255 -54.10 56.27 -65.14
C ALA A 255 -53.42 55.14 -64.43
N GLU A 256 -53.59 53.92 -64.94
CA GLU A 256 -52.90 52.72 -64.35
C GLU A 256 -51.37 52.81 -64.49
N ALA A 257 -50.88 53.29 -65.68
CA ALA A 257 -49.44 53.49 -65.86
C ALA A 257 -48.87 54.59 -64.95
N GLU A 258 -49.61 55.63 -64.65
CA GLU A 258 -49.26 56.70 -63.74
C GLU A 258 -49.24 56.20 -62.31
N GLU A 259 -50.22 55.41 -61.88
CA GLU A 259 -50.27 54.74 -60.56
C GLU A 259 -49.11 53.76 -60.37
N LEU A 260 -48.79 52.92 -61.37
CA LEU A 260 -47.68 52.03 -61.36
C LEU A 260 -46.34 52.76 -61.23
N THR A 261 -46.17 53.88 -61.90
CA THR A 261 -44.96 54.68 -61.77
C THR A 261 -44.73 55.17 -60.37
N VAL A 262 -45.80 55.68 -59.72
CA VAL A 262 -45.71 56.12 -58.30
C VAL A 262 -45.37 54.94 -57.39
N LYS A 263 -46.04 53.81 -57.57
CA LYS A 263 -45.79 52.61 -56.77
C LYS A 263 -44.36 52.09 -56.91
N ILE A 264 -43.78 52.09 -58.11
CA ILE A 264 -42.42 51.70 -58.39
C ILE A 264 -41.43 52.65 -57.69
N GLN A 265 -41.67 53.96 -57.77
CA GLN A 265 -40.84 54.96 -57.08
C GLN A 265 -40.93 54.84 -55.57
N GLU A 266 -42.10 54.59 -55.02
CA GLU A 266 -42.26 54.31 -53.54
C GLU A 266 -41.54 53.06 -53.12
N LEU A 267 -41.62 51.97 -53.90
CA LEU A 267 -40.93 50.74 -53.63
C LEU A 267 -39.42 50.96 -53.68
N SER A 268 -38.88 51.63 -54.69
CA SER A 268 -37.49 51.96 -54.84
C SER A 268 -36.97 52.75 -53.60
N ARG A 269 -37.74 53.78 -53.19
CA ARG A 269 -37.40 54.56 -51.99
C ARG A 269 -37.43 53.71 -50.71
N THR A 270 -38.45 52.86 -50.58
CA THR A 270 -38.58 51.98 -49.41
C THR A 270 -37.37 51.00 -49.27
N VAL A 271 -36.92 50.45 -50.40
CA VAL A 271 -35.76 49.57 -50.44
C VAL A 271 -34.46 50.34 -50.13
N ALA A 272 -34.27 51.52 -50.69
CA ALA A 272 -33.14 52.39 -50.44
C ALA A 272 -33.06 52.81 -48.94
N ASP A 273 -34.21 53.21 -48.38
CA ASP A 273 -34.34 53.61 -46.99
C ASP A 273 -34.04 52.40 -46.04
N ALA A 274 -34.44 51.19 -46.43
CA ALA A 274 -34.15 49.99 -45.67
C ALA A 274 -32.63 49.65 -45.69
N ALA A 275 -32.01 49.74 -46.87
CA ALA A 275 -30.57 49.53 -47.03
C ALA A 275 -29.69 50.56 -46.25
N SER A 276 -30.11 51.83 -46.29
CA SER A 276 -29.39 52.92 -45.61
C SER A 276 -29.46 52.86 -44.08
N LYS A 277 -30.43 52.14 -43.55
CA LYS A 277 -30.56 51.88 -42.09
C LYS A 277 -29.81 50.64 -41.60
N MET A 278 -29.27 49.83 -42.51
CA MET A 278 -28.36 48.77 -42.14
C MET A 278 -27.02 49.37 -41.78
N ASP A 279 -26.78 49.42 -40.48
CA ASP A 279 -25.50 49.84 -39.90
C ASP A 279 -24.48 48.73 -40.19
N VAL A 280 -23.75 48.84 -41.30
CA VAL A 280 -22.51 48.13 -41.49
C VAL A 280 -21.55 48.89 -40.60
N GLY A 281 -21.44 48.49 -39.32
CA GLY A 281 -20.55 49.09 -38.35
C GLY A 281 -19.17 49.33 -38.97
N GLU A 282 -18.38 50.27 -38.45
CA GLU A 282 -17.06 50.67 -38.95
C GLU A 282 -16.06 49.52 -39.10
N GLU A 283 -16.44 48.30 -38.75
CA GLU A 283 -15.65 47.10 -38.89
C GLU A 283 -15.64 46.59 -40.34
N ASN A 284 -14.48 46.68 -40.94
CA ASN A 284 -14.23 46.16 -42.28
C ASN A 284 -14.37 44.62 -42.28
N LEU A 285 -15.22 44.04 -43.11
CA LEU A 285 -15.40 42.60 -43.27
C LEU A 285 -14.07 41.84 -43.44
N GLU A 286 -13.11 42.43 -44.15
CA GLU A 286 -11.76 41.88 -44.30
C GLU A 286 -10.99 41.78 -42.96
N GLU A 287 -11.27 42.66 -42.01
CA GLU A 287 -10.62 42.67 -40.68
C GLU A 287 -11.22 41.59 -39.81
N LEU A 288 -12.56 41.43 -39.84
CA LEU A 288 -13.26 40.34 -39.17
C LEU A 288 -12.84 38.98 -39.72
N ASP A 289 -12.69 38.82 -41.03
CA ASP A 289 -12.26 37.59 -41.68
C ASP A 289 -10.81 37.20 -41.25
N ARG A 290 -9.88 38.18 -41.26
CA ARG A 290 -8.52 37.98 -40.78
C ARG A 290 -8.47 37.54 -39.31
N ARG A 291 -9.29 38.20 -38.47
CA ARG A 291 -9.36 37.90 -37.05
C ARG A 291 -9.97 36.52 -36.79
N LEU A 292 -11.09 36.20 -37.45
CA LEU A 292 -11.73 34.90 -37.39
C LEU A 292 -10.78 33.75 -37.82
N THR A 293 -10.04 33.98 -38.91
CA THR A 293 -9.02 33.01 -39.38
C THR A 293 -7.94 32.80 -38.37
N LEU A 294 -7.40 33.83 -37.70
CA LEU A 294 -6.41 33.75 -36.66
C LEU A 294 -6.93 32.95 -35.46
N VAL A 295 -8.11 33.31 -34.94
CA VAL A 295 -8.73 32.62 -33.80
C VAL A 295 -8.95 31.14 -34.11
N ASN A 296 -9.53 30.81 -35.27
CA ASN A 296 -9.76 29.43 -35.68
C ASN A 296 -8.46 28.63 -35.84
N LYS A 297 -7.39 29.23 -36.32
CA LYS A 297 -6.06 28.61 -36.40
C LYS A 297 -5.50 28.27 -35.01
N LEU A 298 -5.68 29.17 -34.06
CA LEU A 298 -5.22 28.97 -32.68
C LEU A 298 -6.05 27.89 -31.98
N LEU A 299 -7.40 27.91 -32.11
CA LEU A 299 -8.26 26.89 -31.53
C LEU A 299 -7.89 25.47 -32.01
N ARG A 300 -7.62 25.31 -33.31
CA ARG A 300 -7.17 24.02 -33.87
C ARG A 300 -5.80 23.62 -33.38
N LYS A 301 -4.84 24.57 -33.35
CA LYS A 301 -3.45 24.29 -32.93
C LYS A 301 -3.37 23.87 -31.49
N TYR A 302 -4.14 24.51 -30.61
CA TYR A 302 -4.13 24.26 -29.18
C TYR A 302 -5.18 23.25 -28.70
N HIS A 303 -5.98 22.69 -29.67
CA HIS A 303 -7.01 21.67 -29.40
C HIS A 303 -8.02 22.09 -28.33
N VAL A 304 -8.47 23.35 -28.41
CA VAL A 304 -9.48 23.91 -27.50
C VAL A 304 -10.71 24.31 -28.29
N SER A 305 -11.87 24.39 -27.65
CA SER A 305 -13.16 24.61 -28.28
C SER A 305 -13.56 26.09 -28.45
N ASP A 306 -12.97 26.95 -27.61
CA ASP A 306 -13.36 28.36 -27.50
C ASP A 306 -12.18 29.25 -27.04
N VAL A 307 -12.39 30.57 -27.11
CA VAL A 307 -11.40 31.57 -26.75
C VAL A 307 -11.05 31.54 -25.26
N SER A 308 -12.02 31.19 -24.40
CA SER A 308 -11.78 30.99 -22.96
C SER A 308 -10.80 29.85 -22.71
N GLY A 309 -10.89 28.76 -23.50
CA GLY A 309 -9.91 27.66 -23.49
C GLY A 309 -8.51 28.10 -23.91
N LEU A 310 -8.38 29.01 -24.91
CA LEU A 310 -7.07 29.58 -25.29
C LEU A 310 -6.47 30.41 -24.16
N LYS A 311 -7.27 31.27 -23.50
CA LYS A 311 -6.84 32.09 -22.35
C LYS A 311 -6.38 31.19 -21.18
N SER A 312 -7.15 30.16 -20.86
CA SER A 312 -6.78 29.16 -19.82
C SER A 312 -5.50 28.40 -20.18
N SER A 313 -5.33 28.04 -21.45
CA SER A 313 -4.10 27.43 -21.96
C SER A 313 -2.89 28.36 -21.83
N LEU A 314 -3.05 29.65 -22.11
CA LEU A 314 -2.01 30.66 -21.96
C LEU A 314 -1.56 30.75 -20.49
N GLU A 315 -2.51 30.89 -19.55
CA GLU A 315 -2.19 30.96 -18.12
C GLU A 315 -1.47 29.70 -17.62
N THR A 316 -1.92 28.52 -18.06
CA THR A 316 -1.27 27.26 -17.71
C THR A 316 0.17 27.19 -18.24
N LYS A 317 0.39 27.67 -19.48
CA LYS A 317 1.72 27.69 -20.12
C LYS A 317 2.63 28.72 -19.49
N LYS A 318 2.12 29.90 -19.14
CA LYS A 318 2.87 30.92 -18.37
C LYS A 318 3.35 30.38 -17.03
N ALA A 319 2.47 29.71 -16.27
CA ALA A 319 2.83 29.13 -14.99
C ALA A 319 3.91 28.04 -15.14
N LYS A 320 3.86 27.23 -16.21
CA LYS A 320 4.88 26.23 -16.51
C LYS A 320 6.20 26.88 -16.93
N LEU A 321 6.15 27.91 -17.76
CA LEU A 321 7.32 28.65 -18.22
C LEU A 321 8.05 29.30 -17.04
N ASP A 322 7.33 30.02 -16.19
CA ASP A 322 7.86 30.63 -14.97
C ASP A 322 8.53 29.59 -14.05
N ALA A 323 7.86 28.44 -13.86
CA ALA A 323 8.41 27.33 -13.08
C ALA A 323 9.73 26.75 -13.67
N LEU A 324 9.86 26.73 -15.00
CA LEU A 324 11.07 26.25 -15.68
C LEU A 324 12.17 27.32 -15.69
N GLU A 325 11.86 28.59 -15.89
CA GLU A 325 12.83 29.70 -15.90
C GLU A 325 13.46 29.90 -14.51
N HIS A 326 12.69 29.69 -13.43
CA HIS A 326 13.19 29.79 -12.05
C HIS A 326 13.64 28.44 -11.44
N ARG A 327 13.81 27.42 -12.29
CA ARG A 327 14.14 26.05 -11.86
C ARG A 327 15.45 25.97 -11.08
N GLU A 328 16.50 26.61 -11.55
CA GLU A 328 17.82 26.59 -10.91
C GLU A 328 17.79 27.29 -9.55
N ASP A 329 17.12 28.44 -9.46
CA ASP A 329 16.94 29.17 -8.21
C ASP A 329 16.12 28.33 -7.21
N ARG A 330 15.08 27.66 -7.70
CA ARG A 330 14.26 26.78 -6.89
C ARG A 330 15.02 25.55 -6.39
N ILE A 331 15.85 24.94 -7.22
CA ILE A 331 16.74 23.85 -6.83
C ILE A 331 17.76 24.33 -5.79
N ALA A 332 18.34 25.52 -5.95
CA ALA A 332 19.27 26.09 -4.98
C ALA A 332 18.59 26.34 -3.62
N GLU A 333 17.36 26.89 -3.61
CA GLU A 333 16.57 27.10 -2.40
C GLU A 333 16.25 25.75 -1.71
N LEU A 334 15.79 24.75 -2.47
CA LEU A 334 15.49 23.42 -1.93
C LEU A 334 16.75 22.74 -1.38
N ASN A 335 17.89 22.85 -2.05
CA ASN A 335 19.15 22.31 -1.56
C ASN A 335 19.60 22.97 -0.25
N ALA A 336 19.37 24.27 -0.08
CA ALA A 336 19.62 24.95 1.19
C ALA A 336 18.72 24.38 2.31
N LYS A 337 17.45 24.15 2.02
CA LYS A 337 16.49 23.50 2.97
C LYS A 337 16.89 22.06 3.28
N ILE A 338 17.32 21.29 2.27
CA ILE A 338 17.85 19.92 2.43
C ILE A 338 19.05 19.90 3.37
N ALA A 339 19.98 20.85 3.24
CA ALA A 339 21.14 20.92 4.12
C ALA A 339 20.77 21.19 5.59
N VAL A 340 19.72 21.97 5.84
CA VAL A 340 19.18 22.22 7.20
C VAL A 340 18.47 20.97 7.72
N ALA A 341 17.61 20.36 6.90
CA ALA A 341 16.86 19.14 7.26
C ALA A 341 17.82 17.97 7.52
N ASP A 342 18.88 17.78 6.72
CA ASP A 342 19.88 16.72 6.94
C ASP A 342 20.57 16.87 8.30
N LYS A 343 20.94 18.09 8.69
CA LYS A 343 21.48 18.34 10.03
C LYS A 343 20.50 17.99 11.13
N ALA A 344 19.20 18.28 10.94
CA ALA A 344 18.16 17.96 11.91
C ALA A 344 17.98 16.44 12.01
N VAL A 345 17.97 15.73 10.88
CA VAL A 345 17.89 14.25 10.83
C VAL A 345 19.08 13.62 11.54
N ARG A 346 20.31 14.04 11.24
CA ARG A 346 21.54 13.52 11.88
C ARG A 346 21.55 13.79 13.39
N LYS A 347 21.04 14.95 13.83
CA LYS A 347 20.90 15.27 15.26
C LYS A 347 19.88 14.35 15.94
N ALA A 348 18.68 14.19 15.35
CA ALA A 348 17.65 13.32 15.88
C ALA A 348 18.09 11.84 15.84
N GLY A 349 18.81 11.43 14.79
CA GLY A 349 19.42 10.12 14.66
C GLY A 349 20.43 9.83 15.78
N ALA A 350 21.32 10.77 16.08
CA ALA A 350 22.27 10.61 17.18
C ALA A 350 21.57 10.48 18.56
N GLU A 351 20.45 11.18 18.78
CA GLU A 351 19.62 11.01 19.98
C GLU A 351 19.02 9.58 20.03
N LEU A 352 18.56 9.05 18.90
CA LEU A 352 18.02 7.70 18.77
C LEU A 352 19.10 6.64 18.97
N THR A 353 20.27 6.76 18.35
CA THR A 353 21.43 5.88 18.52
C THR A 353 21.86 5.81 19.98
N LYS A 354 21.96 6.96 20.66
CA LYS A 354 22.30 7.00 22.09
C LYS A 354 21.29 6.24 22.95
N LEU A 355 20.00 6.37 22.65
CA LEU A 355 18.95 5.61 23.32
C LEU A 355 19.09 4.12 23.05
N ARG A 356 19.24 3.72 21.78
CA ARG A 356 19.42 2.33 21.38
C ARG A 356 20.64 1.70 22.01
N THR A 357 21.77 2.40 22.11
CA THR A 357 22.98 1.93 22.78
C THR A 357 22.71 1.59 24.23
N ALA A 358 22.09 2.50 24.99
CA ALA A 358 21.79 2.27 26.40
C ALA A 358 20.78 1.12 26.61
N VAL A 359 19.84 0.95 25.67
CA VAL A 359 18.87 -0.15 25.68
C VAL A 359 19.54 -1.47 25.29
N ALA A 360 20.41 -1.46 24.28
CA ALA A 360 21.18 -2.61 23.82
C ALA A 360 22.04 -3.21 24.93
N GLU A 361 22.71 -2.38 25.71
CA GLU A 361 23.48 -2.84 26.89
C GLU A 361 22.60 -3.56 27.92
N LYS A 362 21.45 -2.98 28.27
CA LYS A 362 20.51 -3.58 29.24
C LYS A 362 19.89 -4.88 28.72
N LEU A 363 19.48 -4.89 27.43
CA LEU A 363 18.95 -6.08 26.77
C LEU A 363 20.00 -7.19 26.76
N SER A 364 21.25 -6.85 26.41
CA SER A 364 22.39 -7.80 26.37
C SER A 364 22.65 -8.47 27.72
N VAL A 365 22.69 -7.69 28.78
CA VAL A 365 22.87 -8.22 30.16
C VAL A 365 21.69 -9.10 30.55
N SER A 366 20.46 -8.66 30.29
CA SER A 366 19.27 -9.40 30.69
C SER A 366 19.14 -10.72 29.94
N VAL A 367 19.32 -10.71 28.61
CA VAL A 367 19.27 -11.93 27.80
C VAL A 367 20.41 -12.89 28.15
N THR A 368 21.64 -12.39 28.37
CA THR A 368 22.77 -13.23 28.81
C THR A 368 22.48 -13.95 30.13
N LYS A 369 21.81 -13.27 31.07
CA LYS A 369 21.37 -13.90 32.31
C LYS A 369 20.40 -15.05 32.07
N GLU A 370 19.36 -14.82 31.26
CA GLU A 370 18.38 -15.85 30.91
C GLU A 370 19.01 -17.03 30.16
N LEU A 371 20.00 -16.79 29.30
CA LEU A 371 20.71 -17.81 28.56
C LEU A 371 21.51 -18.76 29.47
N ARG A 372 22.10 -18.25 30.55
CA ARG A 372 22.82 -19.09 31.52
C ARG A 372 21.91 -20.15 32.12
N ASP A 373 20.70 -19.79 32.49
CA ASP A 373 19.69 -20.72 32.98
C ASP A 373 19.30 -21.77 31.94
N LEU A 374 19.32 -21.40 30.66
CA LEU A 374 18.96 -22.25 29.53
C LEU A 374 20.10 -23.14 29.00
N GLY A 375 21.16 -23.35 29.81
CA GLY A 375 22.25 -24.24 29.50
C GLY A 375 23.46 -23.61 28.81
N PHE A 376 23.44 -22.29 28.57
CA PHE A 376 24.57 -21.55 27.99
C PHE A 376 25.43 -20.90 29.10
N LEU A 377 26.08 -21.70 29.92
CA LEU A 377 26.74 -21.24 31.13
C LEU A 377 27.77 -20.12 30.94
N GLN A 378 28.45 -20.09 29.81
CA GLN A 378 29.52 -19.15 29.50
C GLN A 378 29.22 -18.24 28.28
N ALA A 379 28.08 -18.46 27.61
CA ALA A 379 27.73 -17.68 26.44
C ALA A 379 27.43 -16.23 26.78
N LYS A 380 27.66 -15.36 25.81
CA LYS A 380 27.28 -13.95 25.87
C LYS A 380 26.42 -13.61 24.68
N PHE A 381 25.36 -12.87 24.95
CA PHE A 381 24.54 -12.22 23.96
C PHE A 381 24.77 -10.71 24.03
N PHE A 382 24.91 -10.07 22.89
CA PHE A 382 24.95 -8.61 22.83
C PHE A 382 24.38 -8.09 21.53
N VAL A 383 23.93 -6.84 21.58
CA VAL A 383 23.36 -6.14 20.44
C VAL A 383 24.41 -5.18 19.89
N ALA A 384 24.86 -5.41 18.66
CA ALA A 384 25.73 -4.49 17.93
C ALA A 384 24.89 -3.45 17.19
N LEU A 385 25.34 -2.20 17.22
CA LEU A 385 24.78 -1.08 16.45
C LEU A 385 25.86 -0.63 15.47
N GLU A 386 25.60 -0.86 14.20
CA GLU A 386 26.51 -0.46 13.10
C GLU A 386 25.94 0.81 12.47
N PRO A 387 26.74 1.89 12.31
CA PRO A 387 26.24 3.13 11.71
C PRO A 387 25.94 2.93 10.22
N ILE A 388 24.82 3.47 9.79
CA ILE A 388 24.38 3.49 8.39
C ILE A 388 23.97 4.92 7.99
N GLU A 389 23.82 5.17 6.70
CA GLU A 389 23.21 6.42 6.23
C GLU A 389 21.75 6.52 6.74
N PRO A 390 21.23 7.76 6.89
CA PRO A 390 19.88 7.96 7.39
C PRO A 390 18.82 7.22 6.57
N GLU A 391 18.04 6.37 7.26
CA GLU A 391 16.90 5.66 6.71
C GLU A 391 15.64 5.96 7.53
N ALA A 392 14.45 5.58 7.05
CA ALA A 392 13.17 5.87 7.72
C ALA A 392 13.09 5.37 9.17
N HIS A 393 13.92 4.42 9.55
CA HIS A 393 13.92 3.78 10.87
C HIS A 393 15.14 4.13 11.73
N GLY A 394 16.02 5.03 11.30
CA GLY A 394 17.19 5.47 12.05
C GLY A 394 18.47 5.45 11.25
N MET A 395 19.59 5.57 11.98
CA MET A 395 20.95 5.59 11.43
C MET A 395 21.77 4.40 11.96
N ASP A 396 21.09 3.36 12.48
CA ASP A 396 21.72 2.20 13.08
C ASP A 396 21.19 0.92 12.47
N ARG A 397 22.08 0.08 12.00
CA ARG A 397 21.82 -1.32 11.72
C ARG A 397 21.95 -2.10 13.02
N VAL A 398 20.88 -2.76 13.44
CA VAL A 398 20.82 -3.54 14.68
C VAL A 398 21.13 -4.98 14.37
N VAL A 399 22.18 -5.53 14.96
CA VAL A 399 22.61 -6.92 14.76
C VAL A 399 22.74 -7.62 16.10
N TYR A 400 21.99 -8.71 16.27
CA TYR A 400 22.10 -9.57 17.46
C TYR A 400 23.28 -10.53 17.31
N MET A 401 24.22 -10.44 18.25
CA MET A 401 25.46 -11.18 18.27
C MET A 401 25.46 -12.21 19.41
N PHE A 402 26.04 -13.35 19.15
CA PHE A 402 26.18 -14.44 20.11
C PHE A 402 27.60 -14.99 20.15
N GLU A 403 28.19 -15.06 21.34
CA GLU A 403 29.45 -15.69 21.65
C GLU A 403 29.14 -16.94 22.46
N PRO A 404 29.24 -18.16 21.90
CA PRO A 404 28.85 -19.40 22.61
C PRO A 404 29.76 -19.74 23.76
N ASN A 405 31.10 -19.55 23.61
CA ASN A 405 32.10 -19.81 24.63
C ASN A 405 33.15 -18.70 24.68
N PRO A 406 33.77 -18.45 25.86
CA PRO A 406 34.84 -17.48 25.97
C PRO A 406 36.01 -17.81 25.02
N GLY A 407 36.42 -16.84 24.23
CA GLY A 407 37.49 -16.97 23.24
C GLY A 407 37.05 -17.43 21.86
N GLU A 408 35.79 -17.80 21.67
CA GLU A 408 35.20 -17.94 20.34
C GLU A 408 34.78 -16.57 19.81
N ALA A 409 34.97 -16.37 18.50
CA ALA A 409 34.51 -15.12 17.88
C ALA A 409 32.99 -14.99 17.96
N ALA A 410 32.51 -13.83 18.41
CA ALA A 410 31.11 -13.51 18.37
C ALA A 410 30.60 -13.50 16.93
N ARG A 411 29.44 -14.10 16.70
CA ARG A 411 28.83 -14.22 15.37
C ARG A 411 27.42 -13.69 15.41
N PRO A 412 26.91 -13.14 14.28
CA PRO A 412 25.48 -12.86 14.15
C PRO A 412 24.64 -14.12 14.44
N LEU A 413 23.48 -13.95 15.05
CA LEU A 413 22.57 -15.08 15.31
C LEU A 413 22.25 -15.88 14.05
N ALA A 414 22.22 -15.22 12.90
CA ALA A 414 22.03 -15.85 11.58
C ALA A 414 23.10 -16.89 11.23
N ALA A 415 24.28 -16.85 11.87
CA ALA A 415 25.37 -17.78 11.66
C ALA A 415 25.36 -18.97 12.63
N ILE A 416 24.41 -19.06 13.57
CA ILE A 416 24.24 -20.20 14.48
C ILE A 416 23.60 -21.35 13.70
N ALA A 417 24.23 -22.53 13.74
CA ALA A 417 23.79 -23.70 13.00
C ALA A 417 22.71 -24.54 13.71
N SER A 418 22.61 -24.43 15.04
CA SER A 418 21.72 -25.28 15.85
C SER A 418 20.35 -24.66 16.05
N SER A 419 19.31 -25.32 15.57
CA SER A 419 17.90 -24.90 15.74
C SER A 419 17.48 -24.81 17.20
N GLY A 420 17.88 -25.77 18.02
CA GLY A 420 17.59 -25.78 19.45
C GLY A 420 18.27 -24.63 20.20
N GLU A 421 19.49 -24.25 19.81
CA GLU A 421 20.18 -23.09 20.38
C GLU A 421 19.43 -21.79 20.05
N ILE A 422 19.03 -21.61 18.79
CA ILE A 422 18.28 -20.42 18.36
C ILE A 422 16.93 -20.36 19.07
N ALA A 423 16.22 -21.48 19.22
CA ALA A 423 14.95 -21.53 19.93
C ALA A 423 15.11 -21.13 21.42
N ARG A 424 16.20 -21.53 22.08
CA ARG A 424 16.50 -21.11 23.46
C ARG A 424 16.90 -19.64 23.55
N VAL A 425 17.67 -19.12 22.60
CA VAL A 425 17.97 -17.67 22.52
C VAL A 425 16.66 -16.87 22.37
N MET A 426 15.74 -17.31 21.51
CA MET A 426 14.44 -16.67 21.38
C MET A 426 13.63 -16.75 22.67
N LEU A 427 13.61 -17.90 23.34
CA LEU A 427 12.95 -18.03 24.65
C LEU A 427 13.54 -17.04 25.66
N ALA A 428 14.89 -16.90 25.72
CA ALA A 428 15.56 -15.94 26.58
C ALA A 428 15.09 -14.49 26.28
N ILE A 429 15.05 -14.10 25.01
CA ILE A 429 14.55 -12.78 24.59
C ILE A 429 13.09 -12.58 25.04
N LYS A 430 12.21 -13.57 24.80
CA LYS A 430 10.81 -13.53 25.22
C LYS A 430 10.62 -13.50 26.76
N CYS A 431 11.50 -14.09 27.50
CA CYS A 431 11.52 -13.98 28.97
C CYS A 431 11.84 -12.55 29.43
N VAL A 432 12.77 -11.89 28.74
CA VAL A 432 13.20 -10.52 29.06
C VAL A 432 12.13 -9.47 28.68
N GLU A 433 11.39 -9.68 27.61
CA GLU A 433 10.22 -8.85 27.26
C GLU A 433 9.20 -8.74 28.43
N LYS A 434 9.29 -9.65 29.41
CA LYS A 434 8.45 -9.69 30.61
C LYS A 434 8.74 -8.57 31.62
N VAL A 435 9.98 -8.12 31.73
CA VAL A 435 10.46 -7.27 32.85
C VAL A 435 9.92 -5.84 32.78
N GLY A 436 9.44 -5.38 31.63
CA GLY A 436 8.98 -4.00 31.41
C GLY A 436 7.53 -3.68 31.80
N ARG A 437 6.66 -4.67 32.13
CA ARG A 437 5.27 -4.42 32.55
C ARG A 437 5.05 -4.74 34.02
N ARG A 438 4.73 -3.72 34.84
CA ARG A 438 4.32 -3.93 36.23
C ARG A 438 2.97 -4.68 36.28
N GLU A 439 2.89 -5.71 37.12
CA GLU A 439 1.64 -6.33 37.53
C GLU A 439 0.77 -5.25 38.21
N GLY A 440 -0.37 -4.90 37.63
CA GLY A 440 -1.35 -3.98 38.22
C GLY A 440 -1.84 -2.83 37.35
N GLU A 441 -1.22 -2.50 36.23
CA GLU A 441 -1.77 -1.49 35.32
C GLU A 441 -2.83 -2.13 34.40
N LYS A 442 -4.09 -2.12 34.85
CA LYS A 442 -5.26 -2.17 33.96
C LYS A 442 -5.28 -0.84 33.19
N GLY A 443 -4.51 -0.80 32.10
CA GLY A 443 -4.49 0.34 31.19
C GLY A 443 -5.84 0.48 30.50
N ARG A 444 -6.37 1.67 30.50
CA ARG A 444 -7.48 2.11 29.67
C ARG A 444 -7.22 1.72 28.21
N GLY A 445 -8.18 1.01 27.61
CA GLY A 445 -8.50 0.77 26.22
C GLY A 445 -7.63 1.38 25.12
N GLU A 446 -6.38 0.96 25.02
CA GLU A 446 -5.60 1.17 23.81
C GLU A 446 -5.32 -0.20 23.20
N ASP A 447 -5.53 -0.34 21.91
CA ASP A 447 -5.36 -1.53 21.08
C ASP A 447 -4.00 -2.20 21.35
N VAL A 448 -4.00 -3.17 22.25
CA VAL A 448 -2.88 -4.10 22.37
C VAL A 448 -2.95 -4.99 21.15
N SER A 449 -2.09 -4.76 20.18
CA SER A 449 -1.91 -5.71 19.06
C SER A 449 -1.85 -7.13 19.62
N PRO A 450 -2.66 -8.06 19.10
CA PRO A 450 -2.75 -9.40 19.64
C PRO A 450 -1.36 -10.06 19.56
N SER A 451 -0.84 -10.50 20.71
CA SER A 451 0.43 -11.22 20.77
C SER A 451 0.34 -12.49 19.93
N PRO A 452 1.30 -12.77 19.04
CA PRO A 452 1.28 -13.98 18.24
C PRO A 452 1.37 -15.24 19.10
N THR A 453 0.84 -16.34 18.60
CA THR A 453 1.09 -17.68 19.16
C THR A 453 2.56 -18.03 18.93
N LEU A 454 3.29 -18.37 19.99
CA LEU A 454 4.68 -18.79 19.91
C LEU A 454 4.76 -20.30 19.76
N VAL A 455 5.53 -20.77 18.80
CA VAL A 455 5.73 -22.21 18.58
C VAL A 455 7.20 -22.54 18.69
N PHE A 456 7.55 -23.44 19.60
CA PHE A 456 8.91 -23.92 19.82
C PHE A 456 9.04 -25.37 19.38
N ASP A 457 9.88 -25.63 18.39
CA ASP A 457 10.21 -26.97 17.93
C ASP A 457 11.67 -27.30 18.28
N GLU A 458 11.91 -28.50 18.84
CA GLU A 458 13.23 -28.98 19.25
C GLU A 458 13.97 -28.06 20.26
N ILE A 459 13.25 -27.26 21.04
CA ILE A 459 13.87 -26.35 22.03
C ILE A 459 14.75 -27.05 23.07
N ASP A 460 14.43 -28.31 23.34
CA ASP A 460 15.12 -29.20 24.26
C ASP A 460 16.13 -30.14 23.58
N ALA A 461 16.49 -29.88 22.32
CA ALA A 461 17.53 -30.64 21.64
C ALA A 461 18.90 -30.44 22.32
N ASN A 462 19.60 -31.56 22.52
CA ASN A 462 20.95 -31.62 23.10
C ASN A 462 21.11 -31.05 24.53
N ILE A 463 20.02 -31.07 25.34
CA ILE A 463 20.09 -30.66 26.75
C ILE A 463 19.71 -31.82 27.69
N GLY A 464 20.23 -31.78 28.91
CA GLY A 464 19.87 -32.74 29.97
C GLY A 464 18.57 -32.38 30.69
N GLY A 465 18.08 -33.31 31.50
CA GLY A 465 16.80 -33.16 32.22
C GLY A 465 16.72 -31.94 33.15
N GLU A 466 17.83 -31.54 33.77
CA GLU A 466 17.88 -30.39 34.67
C GLU A 466 17.63 -29.07 33.89
N VAL A 467 18.33 -28.88 32.77
CA VAL A 467 18.09 -27.74 31.87
C VAL A 467 16.69 -27.83 31.24
N GLY A 468 16.24 -29.05 30.89
CA GLY A 468 14.88 -29.26 30.37
C GLY A 468 13.79 -28.82 31.34
N LYS A 469 13.97 -29.01 32.64
CA LYS A 469 13.10 -28.48 33.69
C LYS A 469 13.00 -26.96 33.61
N ILE A 470 14.15 -26.28 33.57
CA ILE A 470 14.21 -24.82 33.49
C ILE A 470 13.58 -24.29 32.20
N VAL A 471 13.81 -24.96 31.05
CA VAL A 471 13.17 -24.64 29.79
C VAL A 471 11.65 -24.71 29.93
N GLY A 472 11.11 -25.78 30.56
CA GLY A 472 9.67 -25.92 30.82
C GLY A 472 9.09 -24.79 31.69
N GLU A 473 9.80 -24.45 32.79
CA GLU A 473 9.43 -23.34 33.68
C GLU A 473 9.38 -21.99 32.94
N LYS A 474 10.41 -21.71 32.12
CA LYS A 474 10.48 -20.45 31.34
C LYS A 474 9.41 -20.41 30.24
N MET A 475 9.16 -21.50 29.51
CA MET A 475 8.07 -21.58 28.55
C MET A 475 6.70 -21.31 29.21
N ARG A 476 6.46 -21.88 30.37
CA ARG A 476 5.24 -21.62 31.15
C ARG A 476 5.15 -20.17 31.62
N ALA A 477 6.24 -19.56 32.01
CA ALA A 477 6.28 -18.15 32.39
C ALA A 477 5.93 -17.22 31.21
N VAL A 478 6.41 -17.54 30.01
CA VAL A 478 6.05 -16.84 28.75
C VAL A 478 4.58 -17.11 28.39
N ALA A 479 4.09 -18.34 28.61
CA ALA A 479 2.73 -18.76 28.30
C ALA A 479 1.64 -18.01 29.10
N ARG A 480 1.98 -17.33 30.17
CA ARG A 480 1.05 -16.44 30.90
C ARG A 480 0.57 -15.24 30.05
N ARG A 481 1.28 -14.90 28.98
CA ARG A 481 1.00 -13.73 28.12
C ARG A 481 0.80 -14.08 26.65
N HIS A 482 1.38 -15.19 26.23
CA HIS A 482 1.28 -15.71 24.88
C HIS A 482 0.62 -17.09 24.93
N GLN A 483 -0.03 -17.48 23.86
CA GLN A 483 -0.21 -18.90 23.65
C GLN A 483 1.11 -19.50 23.22
N VAL A 484 1.57 -20.55 23.90
CA VAL A 484 2.81 -21.27 23.57
C VAL A 484 2.45 -22.69 23.15
N ILE A 485 3.01 -23.13 22.03
CA ILE A 485 2.95 -24.52 21.55
C ILE A 485 4.39 -25.03 21.53
N ALA A 486 4.68 -26.04 22.34
CA ALA A 486 6.03 -26.61 22.47
C ALA A 486 6.03 -28.07 22.03
N ILE A 487 6.91 -28.40 21.08
CA ILE A 487 7.22 -29.79 20.75
C ILE A 487 8.43 -30.20 21.55
N THR A 488 8.27 -31.20 22.41
CA THR A 488 9.32 -31.63 23.33
C THR A 488 9.44 -33.16 23.34
N HIS A 489 10.64 -33.66 23.60
CA HIS A 489 10.92 -35.06 23.87
C HIS A 489 11.35 -35.28 25.31
N LEU A 490 11.57 -34.21 26.10
CA LEU A 490 11.93 -34.28 27.50
C LEU A 490 10.70 -34.27 28.41
N PRO A 491 10.53 -35.31 29.28
CA PRO A 491 9.43 -35.35 30.23
C PRO A 491 9.51 -34.17 31.22
N GLN A 492 10.71 -33.71 31.57
CA GLN A 492 10.95 -32.58 32.47
C GLN A 492 10.38 -31.26 31.95
N SER A 493 10.36 -31.08 30.62
CA SER A 493 9.71 -29.92 29.98
C SER A 493 8.21 -30.14 29.83
N ALA A 494 7.78 -31.37 29.46
CA ALA A 494 6.41 -31.70 29.15
C ALA A 494 5.45 -31.54 30.34
N VAL A 495 5.93 -31.79 31.57
CA VAL A 495 5.09 -31.68 32.79
C VAL A 495 4.57 -30.27 33.07
N TYR A 496 5.21 -29.22 32.52
CA TYR A 496 4.80 -27.82 32.69
C TYR A 496 3.64 -27.40 31.78
N GLY A 497 3.26 -28.23 30.78
CA GLY A 497 2.14 -27.95 29.89
C GLY A 497 0.81 -27.81 30.64
N ASP A 498 0.05 -26.77 30.31
CA ASP A 498 -1.34 -26.61 30.75
C ASP A 498 -2.24 -27.59 29.99
N ARG A 499 -1.89 -27.88 28.74
CA ARG A 499 -2.49 -28.91 27.89
C ARG A 499 -1.43 -29.82 27.31
N HIS A 500 -1.70 -31.13 27.31
CA HIS A 500 -0.76 -32.14 26.80
C HIS A 500 -1.41 -32.94 25.66
N LEU A 501 -0.84 -32.83 24.46
CA LEU A 501 -1.27 -33.51 23.25
C LEU A 501 -0.26 -34.59 22.87
N VAL A 502 -0.71 -35.80 22.61
CA VAL A 502 0.14 -36.94 22.20
C VAL A 502 -0.12 -37.26 20.74
N VAL A 503 0.95 -37.26 19.96
CA VAL A 503 0.94 -37.65 18.56
C VAL A 503 1.36 -39.11 18.46
N SER A 504 0.46 -39.98 18.05
CA SER A 504 0.69 -41.43 17.93
C SER A 504 0.43 -41.94 16.51
N LYS A 505 1.05 -43.07 16.17
CA LYS A 505 0.79 -43.80 14.95
C LYS A 505 -0.10 -44.99 15.24
N ALA A 506 -1.15 -45.18 14.44
CA ALA A 506 -1.97 -46.36 14.44
C ALA A 506 -1.92 -47.01 13.04
N VAL A 507 -1.68 -48.31 12.97
CA VAL A 507 -1.78 -49.07 11.72
C VAL A 507 -3.17 -49.67 11.61
N SER A 508 -3.94 -49.23 10.63
CA SER A 508 -5.28 -49.74 10.36
C SER A 508 -5.44 -50.01 8.85
N GLY A 509 -5.82 -51.24 8.50
CA GLY A 509 -6.00 -51.64 7.10
C GLY A 509 -4.73 -51.60 6.25
N GLY A 510 -3.55 -51.90 6.84
CA GLY A 510 -2.25 -51.87 6.16
C GLY A 510 -1.71 -50.43 5.89
N ARG A 511 -2.34 -49.40 6.44
CA ARG A 511 -1.91 -48.00 6.30
C ARG A 511 -1.67 -47.37 7.67
N THR A 512 -0.61 -46.58 7.76
CA THR A 512 -0.30 -45.79 8.96
C THR A 512 -1.19 -44.52 9.00
N ARG A 513 -1.86 -44.32 10.13
CA ARG A 513 -2.65 -43.10 10.42
C ARG A 513 -2.06 -42.40 11.63
N THR A 514 -1.88 -41.11 11.51
CA THR A 514 -1.50 -40.27 12.65
C THR A 514 -2.76 -39.87 13.41
N ARG A 515 -2.73 -40.03 14.73
CA ARG A 515 -3.78 -39.59 15.65
C ARG A 515 -3.19 -38.62 16.66
N ILE A 516 -3.92 -37.56 16.95
CA ILE A 516 -3.59 -36.61 18.02
C ILE A 516 -4.67 -36.73 19.07
N SER A 517 -4.25 -36.98 20.31
CA SER A 517 -5.16 -37.10 21.46
C SER A 517 -4.65 -36.23 22.58
N GLU A 518 -5.57 -35.55 23.24
CA GLU A 518 -5.31 -34.89 24.52
C GLU A 518 -5.24 -35.93 25.60
N VAL A 519 -4.27 -35.83 26.51
CA VAL A 519 -4.08 -36.72 27.64
C VAL A 519 -4.15 -35.94 28.95
N GLU A 520 -4.96 -36.47 29.86
CA GLU A 520 -5.17 -35.93 31.20
C GLU A 520 -5.12 -37.06 32.23
N GLY A 521 -5.00 -36.72 33.51
CA GLY A 521 -5.00 -37.67 34.60
C GLY A 521 -4.07 -38.87 34.39
N GLU A 522 -4.60 -40.07 34.42
CA GLU A 522 -3.85 -41.34 34.30
C GLU A 522 -3.17 -41.50 32.91
N ASP A 523 -3.80 -41.05 31.85
CA ASP A 523 -3.22 -41.10 30.49
C ASP A 523 -2.00 -40.18 30.39
N ARG A 524 -2.03 -39.02 31.06
CA ARG A 524 -0.90 -38.10 31.10
C ARG A 524 0.25 -38.68 31.92
N ILE A 525 -0.02 -39.35 33.07
CA ILE A 525 0.99 -40.05 33.84
C ILE A 525 1.63 -41.16 32.98
N SER A 526 0.83 -41.92 32.27
CA SER A 526 1.28 -42.98 31.37
C SER A 526 2.19 -42.46 30.25
N GLU A 527 1.85 -41.33 29.62
CA GLU A 527 2.71 -40.74 28.60
C GLU A 527 4.02 -40.20 29.17
N VAL A 528 3.99 -39.49 30.29
CA VAL A 528 5.21 -39.02 30.95
C VAL A 528 6.09 -40.20 31.38
N ALA A 529 5.50 -41.28 31.89
CA ALA A 529 6.22 -42.49 32.22
C ALA A 529 6.85 -43.16 30.97
N ARG A 530 6.13 -43.19 29.85
CA ARG A 530 6.65 -43.64 28.56
C ARG A 530 7.87 -42.82 28.10
N MET A 531 7.81 -41.50 28.27
CA MET A 531 8.93 -40.59 27.94
C MET A 531 10.15 -40.82 28.82
N LEU A 532 9.96 -41.24 30.11
CA LEU A 532 11.04 -41.53 31.06
C LEU A 532 11.68 -42.89 30.83
N GLY A 533 10.89 -43.92 30.61
CA GLY A 533 11.36 -45.32 30.65
C GLY A 533 11.13 -46.12 29.33
N GLY A 534 10.66 -45.49 28.30
CA GLY A 534 10.28 -46.16 27.05
C GLY A 534 9.03 -47.03 27.20
N GLU A 535 8.86 -48.08 26.38
CA GLU A 535 7.66 -48.91 26.37
C GLU A 535 7.44 -49.76 27.63
N LYS A 536 8.49 -50.00 28.43
CA LYS A 536 8.38 -50.79 29.67
C LYS A 536 8.00 -49.92 30.85
N LEU A 537 6.73 -49.80 31.12
CA LEU A 537 6.18 -49.05 32.24
C LEU A 537 6.33 -49.87 33.55
N THR A 538 7.41 -49.65 34.27
CA THR A 538 7.58 -50.24 35.63
C THR A 538 6.89 -49.36 36.68
N THR A 539 6.56 -49.94 37.84
CA THR A 539 5.95 -49.19 38.95
C THR A 539 6.84 -48.03 39.43
N VAL A 540 8.17 -48.17 39.32
CA VAL A 540 9.14 -47.12 39.70
C VAL A 540 9.08 -45.94 38.70
N VAL A 541 9.07 -46.21 37.41
CA VAL A 541 8.97 -45.18 36.36
C VAL A 541 7.66 -44.43 36.46
N ARG A 542 6.54 -45.15 36.72
CA ARG A 542 5.24 -44.53 36.92
C ARG A 542 5.21 -43.60 38.12
N LYS A 543 5.73 -44.05 39.28
CA LYS A 543 5.84 -43.24 40.48
C LYS A 543 6.69 -41.98 40.25
N HIS A 544 7.79 -42.09 39.54
CA HIS A 544 8.63 -40.94 39.15
C HIS A 544 7.85 -39.97 38.23
N ALA A 545 7.03 -40.45 37.28
CA ALA A 545 6.17 -39.60 36.44
C ALA A 545 5.12 -38.85 37.28
N GLU A 546 4.52 -39.52 38.26
CA GLU A 546 3.59 -38.91 39.22
C GLU A 546 4.26 -37.80 40.04
N GLU A 547 5.46 -38.07 40.59
CA GLU A 547 6.25 -37.08 41.31
C GLU A 547 6.58 -35.84 40.48
N LEU A 548 6.99 -36.01 39.20
CA LEU A 548 7.25 -34.91 38.28
C LEU A 548 6.01 -34.06 38.00
N LEU A 549 4.83 -34.69 37.90
CA LEU A 549 3.56 -33.98 37.65
C LEU A 549 3.04 -33.26 38.91
N GLN A 550 3.46 -33.64 40.11
CA GLN A 550 3.11 -33.01 41.38
C GLN A 550 4.04 -31.86 41.79
N LEU A 551 5.13 -31.60 41.05
CA LEU A 551 5.98 -30.45 41.31
C LEU A 551 5.17 -29.14 41.33
N PRO A 552 5.53 -28.17 42.20
CA PRO A 552 4.82 -26.88 42.25
C PRO A 552 4.84 -26.22 40.88
N ARG A 553 3.69 -25.91 40.44
CA ARG A 553 3.47 -25.34 39.08
C ARG A 553 3.53 -23.84 39.13
#